data_6f8f83cc03d39bab53c2af3480be366e
#
_entry.id   6f8f83cc03d39bab53c2af3480be366e
#
_cell.length_a   1.000
_cell.length_b   1.000
_cell.length_c   1.000
_cell.angle_alpha   90.00
_cell.angle_beta   90.00
_cell.angle_gamma   90.00
#
_symmetry.space_group_name_H-M   'P 1'
#
loop_
_entity.id
_entity.type
_entity.pdbx_description
1 polymer ?
#
loop_
_entity_poly.entity_id
_entity_poly.type
_entity_poly.pdbx_seq_one_letter_code
_entity_poly.pdbx_strand_id
1 'polypeptide(L)'
;MMALAAKAQGFRIAVLDPTDDCPCAQVADIAITSAYDDLDAIKQLADVSDVITYEFENIDADCLKWLNENTYVPQGVKLLEITQNRVTEKAAIQGAGVEVAPYIVIESEEDIRKGLAELGYPAVLKTARGGYDGKGQYVIKQEAEISEAALLLNAGICVLEKWVPFEKEVSVIVCRNSNGETAVFPVGENIHRENILYETIVPARIDEQASVSANKIAAQLAEKFQLVGTLAVEMFITEKGIYVNELAPRPHNSGHYTIEACETSQFEQHIRAVCNLPLGSTELLKPAVMVNILGEHQAGVIEKIPELANWKIHLYGKKEAKEKRKMGHVTILRNSVADALKEIDNSNIW
;
A
#
# COMPACT_ATOMS: atom_id res chain seq x y z
N MET A 1 11.36 8.00 0.48
CA MET A 1 11.85 7.17 -0.66
C MET A 1 11.51 7.81 -2.01
N MET A 2 10.29 8.28 -2.29
CA MET A 2 9.99 9.05 -3.52
C MET A 2 10.93 10.26 -3.69
N ALA A 3 11.13 11.05 -2.64
CA ALA A 3 12.04 12.19 -2.67
C ALA A 3 13.48 11.81 -3.08
N LEU A 4 14.00 10.69 -2.56
CA LEU A 4 15.33 10.20 -2.94
C LEU A 4 15.38 9.78 -4.41
N ALA A 5 14.37 9.07 -4.91
CA ALA A 5 14.27 8.69 -6.31
C ALA A 5 14.17 9.92 -7.24
N ALA A 6 13.39 10.92 -6.85
CA ALA A 6 13.27 12.17 -7.59
C ALA A 6 14.59 12.98 -7.60
N LYS A 7 15.27 13.08 -6.46
CA LYS A 7 16.58 13.77 -6.38
C LYS A 7 17.64 13.09 -7.23
N ALA A 8 17.64 11.76 -7.32
CA ALA A 8 18.54 11.01 -8.21
C ALA A 8 18.32 11.36 -9.70
N GLN A 9 17.11 11.81 -10.06
CA GLN A 9 16.76 12.30 -11.40
C GLN A 9 16.92 13.83 -11.57
N GLY A 10 17.45 14.54 -10.56
CA GLY A 10 17.72 15.97 -10.62
C GLY A 10 16.54 16.88 -10.24
N PHE A 11 15.42 16.34 -9.74
CA PHE A 11 14.29 17.15 -9.27
C PHE A 11 14.59 17.80 -7.92
N ARG A 12 14.03 19.00 -7.71
CA ARG A 12 13.94 19.65 -6.41
C ARG A 12 12.67 19.19 -5.70
N ILE A 13 12.74 19.05 -4.39
CA ILE A 13 11.66 18.52 -3.56
C ILE A 13 11.18 19.55 -2.56
N ALA A 14 9.90 19.86 -2.62
CA ALA A 14 9.17 20.52 -1.55
C ALA A 14 8.27 19.49 -0.84
N VAL A 15 8.16 19.57 0.48
CA VAL A 15 7.30 18.69 1.30
C VAL A 15 6.46 19.50 2.26
N LEU A 16 5.21 19.09 2.43
CA LEU A 16 4.31 19.51 3.51
C LEU A 16 4.06 18.31 4.42
N ASP A 17 4.36 18.43 5.69
CA ASP A 17 4.13 17.39 6.71
C ASP A 17 3.90 18.05 8.07
N PRO A 18 2.98 17.57 8.92
CA PRO A 18 2.74 18.14 10.24
C PRO A 18 3.87 17.87 11.24
N THR A 19 4.78 16.96 10.92
CA THR A 19 5.90 16.61 11.78
C THR A 19 7.13 17.39 11.35
N ASP A 20 7.63 18.25 12.22
CA ASP A 20 8.93 18.87 12.06
C ASP A 20 10.02 17.79 11.98
N ASP A 21 11.00 17.96 11.09
CA ASP A 21 12.06 16.99 10.84
C ASP A 21 11.51 15.59 10.46
N CYS A 22 10.42 15.54 9.68
CA CYS A 22 9.93 14.27 9.15
C CYS A 22 10.95 13.65 8.17
N PRO A 23 10.91 12.32 7.93
CA PRO A 23 11.88 11.65 7.04
C PRO A 23 12.00 12.29 5.65
N CYS A 24 10.94 12.86 5.10
CA CYS A 24 10.98 13.55 3.83
C CYS A 24 11.65 14.94 3.96
N ALA A 25 11.40 15.67 5.03
CA ALA A 25 12.01 16.98 5.29
C ALA A 25 13.54 16.89 5.37
N GLN A 26 14.08 15.79 5.90
CA GLN A 26 15.53 15.55 6.01
C GLN A 26 16.25 15.52 4.65
N VAL A 27 15.52 15.30 3.55
CA VAL A 27 16.07 15.17 2.19
C VAL A 27 15.46 16.16 1.20
N ALA A 28 14.43 16.90 1.60
CA ALA A 28 13.77 17.91 0.78
C ALA A 28 14.61 19.19 0.68
N ASP A 29 14.39 19.98 -0.38
CA ASP A 29 14.98 21.30 -0.57
C ASP A 29 14.17 22.37 0.15
N ILE A 30 12.86 22.16 0.30
CA ILE A 30 11.92 23.03 1.01
C ILE A 30 11.04 22.13 1.89
N ALA A 31 10.94 22.48 3.17
CA ALA A 31 10.03 21.81 4.10
C ALA A 31 9.03 22.84 4.69
N ILE A 32 7.75 22.52 4.58
CA ILE A 32 6.64 23.29 5.15
C ILE A 32 6.05 22.43 6.27
N THR A 33 6.14 22.92 7.51
CA THR A 33 5.59 22.21 8.66
C THR A 33 4.23 22.76 9.01
N SER A 34 3.16 22.06 8.64
CA SER A 34 1.77 22.40 8.96
C SER A 34 0.85 21.19 8.84
N ALA A 35 -0.36 21.29 9.36
CA ALA A 35 -1.38 20.26 9.20
C ALA A 35 -1.78 20.08 7.72
N TYR A 36 -2.25 18.88 7.36
CA TYR A 36 -2.64 18.58 5.98
C TYR A 36 -3.93 19.28 5.52
N ASP A 37 -4.68 19.87 6.45
CA ASP A 37 -5.89 20.68 6.22
C ASP A 37 -5.65 22.19 6.31
N ASP A 38 -4.39 22.62 6.46
CA ASP A 38 -3.99 24.04 6.42
C ASP A 38 -3.90 24.52 4.96
N LEU A 39 -4.95 25.19 4.50
CA LEU A 39 -5.06 25.70 3.14
C LEU A 39 -3.96 26.74 2.78
N ASP A 40 -3.47 27.52 3.74
CA ASP A 40 -2.44 28.52 3.45
C ASP A 40 -1.07 27.85 3.28
N ALA A 41 -0.78 26.80 4.04
CA ALA A 41 0.40 25.97 3.83
C ALA A 41 0.34 25.20 2.51
N ILE A 42 -0.84 24.73 2.12
CA ILE A 42 -1.09 24.08 0.82
C ILE A 42 -0.84 25.04 -0.34
N LYS A 43 -1.27 26.30 -0.24
CA LYS A 43 -0.96 27.33 -1.23
C LYS A 43 0.56 27.60 -1.33
N GLN A 44 1.25 27.65 -0.18
CA GLN A 44 2.72 27.79 -0.19
C GLN A 44 3.41 26.61 -0.91
N LEU A 45 2.92 25.37 -0.68
CA LEU A 45 3.43 24.21 -1.41
C LEU A 45 3.15 24.34 -2.92
N ALA A 46 1.98 24.81 -3.30
CA ALA A 46 1.60 25.04 -4.69
C ALA A 46 2.49 26.06 -5.39
N ASP A 47 2.78 27.18 -4.71
CA ASP A 47 3.57 28.29 -5.26
C ASP A 47 5.04 27.89 -5.57
N VAL A 48 5.56 26.85 -4.93
CA VAL A 48 6.95 26.40 -5.10
C VAL A 48 7.08 25.09 -5.89
N SER A 49 5.96 24.55 -6.40
CA SER A 49 5.92 23.22 -7.02
C SER A 49 5.35 23.26 -8.44
N ASP A 50 6.03 22.64 -9.39
CA ASP A 50 5.53 22.45 -10.77
C ASP A 50 4.61 21.23 -10.86
N VAL A 51 4.84 20.19 -10.04
CA VAL A 51 4.06 18.94 -9.97
C VAL A 51 3.85 18.59 -8.51
N ILE A 52 2.63 18.29 -8.13
CA ILE A 52 2.28 17.85 -6.77
C ILE A 52 1.82 16.41 -6.82
N THR A 53 2.32 15.61 -5.89
CA THR A 53 1.97 14.21 -5.66
C THR A 53 1.79 13.93 -4.18
N TYR A 54 1.11 12.86 -3.83
CA TYR A 54 0.90 12.45 -2.45
C TYR A 54 1.37 11.02 -2.21
N GLU A 55 1.85 10.75 -1.00
CA GLU A 55 2.31 9.43 -0.52
C GLU A 55 1.37 8.86 0.54
N PHE A 56 0.27 9.55 0.84
CA PHE A 56 -0.58 9.29 1.99
C PHE A 56 -2.06 9.34 1.59
N GLU A 57 -2.88 8.44 2.13
CA GLU A 57 -4.28 8.32 1.73
C GLU A 57 -5.23 9.19 2.57
N ASN A 58 -4.85 9.53 3.81
CA ASN A 58 -5.70 10.32 4.71
C ASN A 58 -5.45 11.82 4.52
N ILE A 59 -5.57 12.31 3.29
CA ILE A 59 -5.46 13.73 2.95
C ILE A 59 -6.86 14.35 3.02
N ASP A 60 -6.95 15.59 3.50
CA ASP A 60 -8.17 16.34 3.50
C ASP A 60 -8.71 16.53 2.08
N ALA A 61 -9.99 16.20 1.88
CA ALA A 61 -10.61 16.20 0.56
C ALA A 61 -10.73 17.58 -0.05
N ASP A 62 -11.03 18.62 0.76
CA ASP A 62 -11.21 19.98 0.28
C ASP A 62 -9.86 20.60 -0.13
N CYS A 63 -8.82 20.35 0.65
CA CYS A 63 -7.46 20.76 0.32
C CYS A 63 -6.94 20.09 -0.97
N LEU A 64 -7.16 18.80 -1.10
CA LEU A 64 -6.77 18.08 -2.33
C LEU A 64 -7.57 18.54 -3.54
N LYS A 65 -8.86 18.84 -3.36
CA LYS A 65 -9.69 19.40 -4.43
C LYS A 65 -9.19 20.77 -4.86
N TRP A 66 -8.86 21.65 -3.91
CA TRP A 66 -8.27 22.94 -4.22
C TRP A 66 -6.97 22.80 -5.00
N LEU A 67 -6.07 21.90 -4.58
CA LEU A 67 -4.82 21.59 -5.30
C LEU A 67 -5.09 21.16 -6.73
N ASN A 68 -6.02 20.23 -6.93
CA ASN A 68 -6.34 19.69 -8.25
C ASN A 68 -6.96 20.74 -9.19
N GLU A 69 -7.67 21.75 -8.64
CA GLU A 69 -8.27 22.84 -9.41
C GLU A 69 -7.28 23.97 -9.74
N ASN A 70 -6.23 24.16 -8.93
CA ASN A 70 -5.32 25.31 -9.02
C ASN A 70 -3.89 24.94 -9.38
N THR A 71 -3.53 23.66 -9.38
CA THR A 71 -2.16 23.19 -9.63
C THR A 71 -2.17 21.93 -10.51
N TYR A 72 -0.98 21.43 -10.83
CA TYR A 72 -0.86 20.16 -11.55
C TYR A 72 -0.66 19.00 -10.58
N VAL A 73 -1.77 18.29 -10.29
CA VAL A 73 -1.82 17.05 -9.48
C VAL A 73 -2.17 15.88 -10.40
N PRO A 74 -1.20 15.27 -11.08
CA PRO A 74 -1.48 14.26 -12.13
C PRO A 74 -2.17 13.00 -11.62
N GLN A 75 -1.98 12.61 -10.36
CA GLN A 75 -2.73 11.50 -9.74
C GLN A 75 -4.23 11.80 -9.63
N GLY A 76 -4.61 13.08 -9.60
CA GLY A 76 -5.99 13.51 -9.40
C GLY A 76 -6.52 13.17 -8.00
N VAL A 77 -7.82 13.41 -7.82
CA VAL A 77 -8.53 13.23 -6.53
C VAL A 77 -9.40 11.99 -6.55
N LYS A 78 -9.96 11.66 -7.72
CA LYS A 78 -11.04 10.67 -7.85
C LYS A 78 -10.69 9.29 -7.32
N LEU A 79 -9.50 8.77 -7.63
CA LEU A 79 -9.11 7.44 -7.18
C LEU A 79 -8.86 7.42 -5.67
N LEU A 80 -8.29 8.49 -5.12
CA LEU A 80 -8.11 8.63 -3.68
C LEU A 80 -9.47 8.65 -2.93
N GLU A 81 -10.44 9.44 -3.41
CA GLU A 81 -11.79 9.47 -2.83
C GLU A 81 -12.46 8.09 -2.84
N ILE A 82 -12.28 7.33 -3.93
CA ILE A 82 -12.78 5.96 -4.07
C ILE A 82 -12.15 5.06 -2.99
N THR A 83 -10.82 5.06 -2.86
CA THR A 83 -10.09 4.14 -1.99
C THR A 83 -10.15 4.53 -0.50
N GLN A 84 -10.45 5.79 -0.17
CA GLN A 84 -10.71 6.23 1.21
C GLN A 84 -11.96 5.61 1.84
N ASN A 85 -12.82 4.95 1.07
CA ASN A 85 -14.05 4.35 1.57
C ASN A 85 -14.25 2.95 0.95
N ARG A 86 -14.24 1.91 1.78
CA ARG A 86 -14.37 0.51 1.34
C ARG A 86 -15.64 0.23 0.55
N VAL A 87 -16.73 0.93 0.80
CA VAL A 87 -17.99 0.76 0.04
C VAL A 87 -17.79 1.23 -1.41
N THR A 88 -17.26 2.43 -1.59
CA THR A 88 -17.00 3.00 -2.92
C THR A 88 -15.89 2.25 -3.66
N GLU A 89 -14.85 1.82 -2.94
CA GLU A 89 -13.74 1.05 -3.47
C GLU A 89 -14.21 -0.29 -4.05
N LYS A 90 -14.95 -1.08 -3.25
CA LYS A 90 -15.47 -2.38 -3.70
C LYS A 90 -16.44 -2.24 -4.87
N ALA A 91 -17.34 -1.26 -4.81
CA ALA A 91 -18.25 -0.98 -5.91
C ALA A 91 -17.50 -0.57 -7.20
N ALA A 92 -16.43 0.21 -7.09
CA ALA A 92 -15.62 0.63 -8.23
C ALA A 92 -14.83 -0.56 -8.84
N ILE A 93 -14.26 -1.44 -7.99
CA ILE A 93 -13.56 -2.65 -8.43
C ILE A 93 -14.54 -3.57 -9.19
N GLN A 94 -15.73 -3.84 -8.63
CA GLN A 94 -16.76 -4.63 -9.31
C GLN A 94 -17.23 -3.97 -10.62
N GLY A 95 -17.39 -2.64 -10.62
CA GLY A 95 -17.72 -1.86 -11.84
C GLY A 95 -16.62 -1.93 -12.90
N ALA A 96 -15.38 -2.20 -12.52
CA ALA A 96 -14.28 -2.49 -13.44
C ALA A 96 -14.28 -3.95 -13.96
N GLY A 97 -15.22 -4.80 -13.52
CA GLY A 97 -15.33 -6.21 -13.92
C GLY A 97 -14.32 -7.12 -13.19
N VAL A 98 -13.93 -6.75 -11.99
CA VAL A 98 -12.99 -7.51 -11.14
C VAL A 98 -13.70 -7.96 -9.86
N GLU A 99 -13.40 -9.19 -9.43
CA GLU A 99 -14.05 -9.80 -8.27
C GLU A 99 -13.47 -9.26 -6.94
N VAL A 100 -14.38 -9.03 -5.98
CA VAL A 100 -14.07 -8.76 -4.57
C VAL A 100 -14.78 -9.79 -3.70
N ALA A 101 -14.34 -9.98 -2.46
CA ALA A 101 -15.08 -10.80 -1.50
C ALA A 101 -16.55 -10.35 -1.45
N PRO A 102 -17.54 -11.27 -1.43
CA PRO A 102 -18.94 -10.89 -1.23
C PRO A 102 -19.09 -10.05 0.03
N TYR A 103 -19.83 -8.95 -0.06
CA TYR A 103 -19.94 -7.99 1.04
C TYR A 103 -21.33 -7.35 1.13
N ILE A 104 -21.64 -6.85 2.32
CA ILE A 104 -22.89 -6.12 2.61
C ILE A 104 -22.52 -4.86 3.37
N VAL A 105 -23.17 -3.74 3.03
CA VAL A 105 -23.03 -2.48 3.76
C VAL A 105 -23.84 -2.55 5.04
N ILE A 106 -23.26 -2.12 6.15
CA ILE A 106 -23.79 -2.27 7.50
C ILE A 106 -23.90 -0.88 8.16
N GLU A 107 -25.11 -0.54 8.58
CA GLU A 107 -25.41 0.71 9.27
C GLU A 107 -25.94 0.47 10.70
N SER A 108 -26.34 -0.79 11.00
CA SER A 108 -26.91 -1.18 12.30
C SER A 108 -26.49 -2.60 12.71
N GLU A 109 -26.65 -2.92 14.00
CA GLU A 109 -26.45 -4.30 14.49
C GLU A 109 -27.41 -5.28 13.84
N GLU A 110 -28.62 -4.87 13.51
CA GLU A 110 -29.61 -5.67 12.80
C GLU A 110 -29.13 -6.04 11.38
N ASP A 111 -28.43 -5.12 10.70
CA ASP A 111 -27.85 -5.41 9.39
C ASP A 111 -26.70 -6.43 9.50
N ILE A 112 -25.93 -6.42 10.59
CA ILE A 112 -24.92 -7.46 10.85
C ILE A 112 -25.59 -8.82 10.93
N ARG A 113 -26.70 -8.95 11.68
CA ARG A 113 -27.43 -10.23 11.81
C ARG A 113 -27.97 -10.72 10.47
N LYS A 114 -28.58 -9.83 9.68
CA LYS A 114 -29.09 -10.15 8.34
C LYS A 114 -27.95 -10.54 7.40
N GLY A 115 -26.86 -9.76 7.41
CA GLY A 115 -25.69 -10.03 6.59
C GLY A 115 -25.03 -11.37 6.91
N LEU A 116 -24.92 -11.72 8.19
CA LEU A 116 -24.38 -13.03 8.60
C LEU A 116 -25.30 -14.20 8.20
N ALA A 117 -26.62 -13.99 8.18
CA ALA A 117 -27.55 -15.00 7.66
C ALA A 117 -27.34 -15.25 6.16
N GLU A 118 -26.92 -14.26 5.39
CA GLU A 118 -26.66 -14.37 3.94
C GLU A 118 -25.23 -14.86 3.65
N LEU A 119 -24.22 -14.24 4.27
CA LEU A 119 -22.79 -14.52 3.97
C LEU A 119 -22.26 -15.75 4.71
N GLY A 120 -22.87 -16.08 5.86
CA GLY A 120 -22.42 -17.16 6.76
C GLY A 120 -21.28 -16.74 7.68
N TYR A 121 -20.84 -17.69 8.52
CA TYR A 121 -19.70 -17.55 9.41
C TYR A 121 -18.49 -18.34 8.89
N PRO A 122 -17.24 -17.89 9.14
CA PRO A 122 -16.92 -16.57 9.68
C PRO A 122 -17.12 -15.47 8.64
N ALA A 123 -17.28 -14.22 9.14
CA ALA A 123 -17.29 -13.02 8.32
C ALA A 123 -16.44 -11.91 8.99
N VAL A 124 -16.01 -10.92 8.24
CA VAL A 124 -15.19 -9.82 8.76
C VAL A 124 -15.98 -8.52 8.65
N LEU A 125 -16.22 -7.87 9.79
CA LEU A 125 -16.77 -6.53 9.83
C LEU A 125 -15.62 -5.54 9.81
N LYS A 126 -15.64 -4.58 8.86
CA LYS A 126 -14.62 -3.55 8.68
C LYS A 126 -15.26 -2.17 8.67
N THR A 127 -14.65 -1.18 9.31
CA THR A 127 -15.08 0.22 9.16
C THR A 127 -14.90 0.64 7.71
N ALA A 128 -15.87 1.40 7.17
CA ALA A 128 -15.78 1.89 5.79
C ALA A 128 -14.64 2.87 5.57
N ARG A 129 -14.23 3.61 6.62
CA ARG A 129 -13.14 4.59 6.59
C ARG A 129 -12.17 4.39 7.75
N GLY A 130 -10.91 4.79 7.59
CA GLY A 130 -9.93 4.94 8.67
C GLY A 130 -9.33 3.65 9.22
N GLY A 131 -9.62 2.47 8.65
CA GLY A 131 -8.99 1.20 9.04
C GLY A 131 -7.62 1.00 8.38
N TYR A 132 -6.62 0.54 9.12
CA TYR A 132 -5.28 0.21 8.64
C TYR A 132 -4.59 -0.81 9.57
N ASP A 133 -3.68 -1.62 9.05
CA ASP A 133 -2.89 -2.61 9.81
C ASP A 133 -3.75 -3.40 10.83
N GLY A 134 -4.93 -3.88 10.40
CA GLY A 134 -5.88 -4.64 11.24
C GLY A 134 -6.75 -3.82 12.20
N LYS A 135 -6.55 -2.51 12.30
CA LYS A 135 -7.42 -1.62 13.06
C LYS A 135 -8.74 -1.37 12.32
N GLY A 136 -9.83 -1.25 13.07
CA GLY A 136 -11.15 -1.03 12.48
C GLY A 136 -11.73 -2.28 11.80
N GLN A 137 -11.33 -3.49 12.24
CA GLN A 137 -11.92 -4.74 11.77
C GLN A 137 -12.15 -5.72 12.92
N TYR A 138 -13.17 -6.58 12.76
CA TYR A 138 -13.50 -7.65 13.70
C TYR A 138 -13.95 -8.91 12.94
N VAL A 139 -13.35 -10.06 13.25
CA VAL A 139 -13.74 -11.35 12.66
C VAL A 139 -14.84 -11.96 13.52
N ILE A 140 -16.05 -12.07 12.96
CA ILE A 140 -17.22 -12.65 13.63
C ILE A 140 -17.27 -14.14 13.28
N LYS A 141 -17.04 -14.99 14.27
CA LYS A 141 -17.01 -16.47 14.12
C LYS A 141 -18.32 -17.12 14.55
N GLN A 142 -19.11 -16.45 15.39
CA GLN A 142 -20.33 -16.95 15.97
C GLN A 142 -21.26 -15.80 16.40
N GLU A 143 -22.54 -16.09 16.58
CA GLU A 143 -23.56 -15.08 16.90
C GLU A 143 -23.27 -14.29 18.18
N ALA A 144 -22.68 -14.92 19.19
CA ALA A 144 -22.35 -14.26 20.47
C ALA A 144 -21.37 -13.10 20.33
N GLU A 145 -20.61 -13.01 19.24
CA GLU A 145 -19.61 -11.96 18.98
C GLU A 145 -20.21 -10.73 18.29
N ILE A 146 -21.47 -10.76 17.86
CA ILE A 146 -22.09 -9.67 17.10
C ILE A 146 -22.10 -8.36 17.87
N SER A 147 -22.48 -8.37 19.15
CA SER A 147 -22.60 -7.15 19.94
C SER A 147 -21.23 -6.49 20.18
N GLU A 148 -20.15 -7.27 20.26
CA GLU A 148 -18.80 -6.74 20.36
C GLU A 148 -18.34 -6.15 19.00
N ALA A 149 -18.58 -6.87 17.92
CA ALA A 149 -18.28 -6.38 16.57
C ALA A 149 -19.06 -5.10 16.24
N ALA A 150 -20.31 -4.98 16.71
CA ALA A 150 -21.16 -3.80 16.51
C ALA A 150 -20.58 -2.51 17.10
N LEU A 151 -19.61 -2.58 18.03
CA LEU A 151 -18.89 -1.40 18.53
C LEU A 151 -18.15 -0.65 17.41
N LEU A 152 -17.81 -1.30 16.31
CA LEU A 152 -17.21 -0.64 15.14
C LEU A 152 -18.16 0.36 14.48
N LEU A 153 -19.47 0.21 14.65
CA LEU A 153 -20.48 1.15 14.14
C LEU A 153 -20.41 2.54 14.81
N ASN A 154 -19.74 2.65 15.96
CA ASN A 154 -19.46 3.96 16.57
C ASN A 154 -18.54 4.83 15.70
N ALA A 155 -17.76 4.21 14.79
CA ALA A 155 -16.95 4.92 13.81
C ALA A 155 -17.70 5.24 12.50
N GLY A 156 -18.97 4.83 12.37
CA GLY A 156 -19.82 5.06 11.21
C GLY A 156 -20.16 3.78 10.44
N ILE A 157 -20.45 3.92 9.15
CA ILE A 157 -20.80 2.81 8.25
C ILE A 157 -19.68 1.77 8.23
N CYS A 158 -20.06 0.50 8.21
CA CYS A 158 -19.16 -0.64 8.09
C CYS A 158 -19.47 -1.46 6.84
N VAL A 159 -18.57 -2.38 6.51
CA VAL A 159 -18.73 -3.40 5.47
C VAL A 159 -18.55 -4.76 6.13
N LEU A 160 -19.53 -5.64 5.99
CA LEU A 160 -19.40 -7.04 6.37
C LEU A 160 -18.97 -7.83 5.15
N GLU A 161 -17.79 -8.41 5.20
CA GLU A 161 -17.23 -9.23 4.13
C GLU A 161 -17.29 -10.71 4.50
N LYS A 162 -17.66 -11.55 3.53
CA LYS A 162 -17.51 -12.99 3.67
C LYS A 162 -16.04 -13.33 3.88
N TRP A 163 -15.74 -14.19 4.85
CA TRP A 163 -14.39 -14.72 5.01
C TRP A 163 -13.98 -15.50 3.76
N VAL A 164 -12.88 -15.06 3.15
CA VAL A 164 -12.29 -15.74 1.98
C VAL A 164 -11.22 -16.70 2.48
N PRO A 165 -11.38 -18.03 2.32
CA PRO A 165 -10.31 -18.98 2.61
C PRO A 165 -9.28 -18.91 1.48
N PHE A 166 -8.28 -18.05 1.62
CA PHE A 166 -7.23 -17.88 0.64
C PHE A 166 -6.04 -18.80 0.90
N GLU A 167 -5.38 -19.23 -0.16
CA GLU A 167 -4.13 -19.97 -0.10
C GLU A 167 -2.94 -19.05 0.04
N LYS A 168 -2.99 -17.91 -0.66
CA LYS A 168 -1.96 -16.89 -0.68
C LYS A 168 -2.57 -15.50 -0.68
N GLU A 169 -1.91 -14.60 0.01
CA GLU A 169 -2.11 -13.17 -0.15
C GLU A 169 -0.98 -12.61 -1.01
N VAL A 170 -1.34 -11.91 -2.06
CA VAL A 170 -0.37 -11.34 -3.01
C VAL A 170 -0.67 -9.88 -3.27
N SER A 171 0.34 -9.17 -3.74
CA SER A 171 0.16 -7.81 -4.27
C SER A 171 0.86 -7.64 -5.59
N VAL A 172 0.28 -6.79 -6.44
CA VAL A 172 0.87 -6.32 -7.67
C VAL A 172 0.96 -4.81 -7.63
N ILE A 173 2.16 -4.31 -7.87
CA ILE A 173 2.39 -2.89 -8.08
C ILE A 173 2.27 -2.60 -9.57
N VAL A 174 1.46 -1.62 -9.93
CA VAL A 174 1.31 -1.16 -11.32
C VAL A 174 1.48 0.35 -11.38
N CYS A 175 2.22 0.82 -12.37
CA CYS A 175 2.39 2.25 -12.66
C CYS A 175 1.83 2.57 -14.03
N ARG A 176 1.24 3.76 -14.18
CA ARG A 176 0.72 4.26 -15.44
C ARG A 176 0.98 5.76 -15.55
N ASN A 177 1.45 6.24 -16.70
CA ASN A 177 1.61 7.67 -16.95
C ASN A 177 0.39 8.27 -17.67
N SER A 178 0.36 9.59 -17.83
CA SER A 178 -0.75 10.30 -18.48
C SER A 178 -0.90 9.97 -19.97
N ASN A 179 0.13 9.42 -20.62
CA ASN A 179 0.05 8.94 -22.00
C ASN A 179 -0.58 7.55 -22.12
N GLY A 180 -0.88 6.89 -20.99
CA GLY A 180 -1.47 5.56 -20.96
C GLY A 180 -0.46 4.41 -20.99
N GLU A 181 0.84 4.69 -21.00
CA GLU A 181 1.87 3.68 -20.84
C GLU A 181 1.76 3.04 -19.45
N THR A 182 1.78 1.71 -19.39
CA THR A 182 1.59 0.95 -18.15
C THR A 182 2.76 0.00 -17.93
N ALA A 183 3.29 -0.03 -16.71
CA ALA A 183 4.35 -0.95 -16.27
C ALA A 183 3.88 -1.71 -15.03
N VAL A 184 3.94 -3.04 -15.07
CA VAL A 184 3.47 -3.94 -14.01
C VAL A 184 4.67 -4.64 -13.41
N PHE A 185 4.80 -4.59 -12.10
CA PHE A 185 5.88 -5.28 -11.37
C PHE A 185 5.57 -6.76 -11.15
N PRO A 186 6.58 -7.59 -10.90
CA PRO A 186 6.40 -8.99 -10.52
C PRO A 186 5.48 -9.13 -9.30
N VAL A 187 4.67 -10.19 -9.30
CA VAL A 187 3.77 -10.49 -8.17
C VAL A 187 4.58 -10.78 -6.92
N GLY A 188 4.27 -10.07 -5.83
CA GLY A 188 4.81 -10.32 -4.50
C GLY A 188 3.84 -11.15 -3.65
N GLU A 189 4.31 -12.21 -2.98
CA GLU A 189 3.57 -12.93 -1.95
C GLU A 189 3.77 -12.22 -0.63
N ASN A 190 2.69 -11.88 0.06
CA ASN A 190 2.68 -11.13 1.30
C ASN A 190 2.39 -12.04 2.48
N ILE A 191 3.26 -12.01 3.47
CA ILE A 191 3.06 -12.70 4.75
C ILE A 191 2.77 -11.65 5.82
N HIS A 192 1.61 -11.76 6.44
CA HIS A 192 1.21 -10.90 7.55
C HIS A 192 1.38 -11.62 8.88
N ARG A 193 1.84 -10.89 9.90
CA ARG A 193 1.83 -11.30 11.30
C ARG A 193 1.03 -10.26 12.08
N GLU A 194 0.03 -10.68 12.84
CA GLU A 194 -0.86 -9.79 13.60
C GLU A 194 -1.45 -8.65 12.75
N ASN A 195 -1.85 -8.97 11.50
CA ASN A 195 -2.36 -8.04 10.48
C ASN A 195 -1.38 -6.96 9.99
N ILE A 196 -0.09 -7.06 10.32
CA ILE A 196 0.96 -6.18 9.80
C ILE A 196 1.76 -6.95 8.76
N LEU A 197 1.99 -6.34 7.60
CA LEU A 197 2.87 -6.93 6.58
C LEU A 197 4.24 -7.19 7.20
N TYR A 198 4.60 -8.46 7.31
CA TYR A 198 5.85 -8.91 7.86
C TYR A 198 6.92 -9.03 6.77
N GLU A 199 6.63 -9.81 5.72
CA GLU A 199 7.55 -9.99 4.59
C GLU A 199 6.82 -10.03 3.24
N THR A 200 7.53 -9.66 2.17
CA THR A 200 7.11 -9.83 0.78
C THR A 200 8.14 -10.66 0.04
N ILE A 201 7.70 -11.76 -0.57
CA ILE A 201 8.53 -12.73 -1.27
C ILE A 201 8.33 -12.55 -2.78
N VAL A 202 9.40 -12.36 -3.53
CA VAL A 202 9.34 -12.12 -4.98
C VAL A 202 10.37 -12.98 -5.73
N PRO A 203 9.93 -13.72 -6.77
CA PRO A 203 8.56 -13.88 -7.23
C PRO A 203 7.70 -14.63 -6.22
N ALA A 204 6.40 -14.35 -6.22
CA ALA A 204 5.43 -15.06 -5.40
C ALA A 204 5.45 -16.58 -5.68
N ARG A 205 5.26 -17.40 -4.65
CA ARG A 205 5.24 -18.87 -4.75
C ARG A 205 3.83 -19.35 -5.17
N ILE A 206 3.41 -18.94 -6.36
CA ILE A 206 2.14 -19.26 -7.02
C ILE A 206 2.42 -19.83 -8.42
N ASP A 207 1.43 -20.46 -9.05
CA ASP A 207 1.58 -20.92 -10.42
C ASP A 207 1.59 -19.76 -11.44
N GLU A 208 2.06 -20.05 -12.65
CA GLU A 208 2.18 -19.05 -13.71
C GLU A 208 0.83 -18.46 -14.13
N GLN A 209 -0.24 -19.27 -14.14
CA GLN A 209 -1.57 -18.82 -14.53
C GLN A 209 -2.13 -17.80 -13.50
N ALA A 210 -1.95 -18.06 -12.21
CA ALA A 210 -2.31 -17.14 -11.15
C ALA A 210 -1.51 -15.83 -11.25
N SER A 211 -0.21 -15.92 -11.52
CA SER A 211 0.66 -14.74 -11.71
C SER A 211 0.20 -13.88 -12.90
N VAL A 212 -0.04 -14.50 -14.06
CA VAL A 212 -0.54 -13.79 -15.25
C VAL A 212 -1.90 -13.15 -14.99
N SER A 213 -2.79 -13.85 -14.27
CA SER A 213 -4.12 -13.34 -13.92
C SER A 213 -4.06 -12.15 -12.96
N ALA A 214 -3.21 -12.21 -11.94
CA ALA A 214 -3.00 -11.12 -10.99
C ALA A 214 -2.46 -9.86 -11.69
N ASN A 215 -1.46 -10.02 -12.56
CA ASN A 215 -0.91 -8.91 -13.36
C ASN A 215 -1.96 -8.31 -14.29
N LYS A 216 -2.80 -9.13 -14.92
CA LYS A 216 -3.88 -8.67 -15.79
C LYS A 216 -4.93 -7.86 -15.00
N ILE A 217 -5.30 -8.31 -13.81
CA ILE A 217 -6.22 -7.58 -12.91
C ILE A 217 -5.65 -6.21 -12.58
N ALA A 218 -4.38 -6.13 -12.16
CA ALA A 218 -3.75 -4.87 -11.82
C ALA A 218 -3.70 -3.90 -13.02
N ALA A 219 -3.33 -4.38 -14.20
CA ALA A 219 -3.32 -3.57 -15.42
C ALA A 219 -4.73 -3.09 -15.81
N GLN A 220 -5.74 -3.96 -15.70
CA GLN A 220 -7.14 -3.63 -15.97
C GLN A 220 -7.65 -2.52 -15.04
N LEU A 221 -7.35 -2.60 -13.74
CA LEU A 221 -7.75 -1.58 -12.78
C LEU A 221 -7.03 -0.25 -13.05
N ALA A 222 -5.72 -0.28 -13.36
CA ALA A 222 -4.96 0.91 -13.70
C ALA A 222 -5.54 1.63 -14.95
N GLU A 223 -5.94 0.86 -15.96
CA GLU A 223 -6.60 1.39 -17.17
C GLU A 223 -8.00 1.96 -16.86
N LYS A 224 -8.84 1.17 -16.18
CA LYS A 224 -10.23 1.56 -15.87
C LYS A 224 -10.33 2.81 -15.00
N PHE A 225 -9.42 2.96 -14.05
CA PHE A 225 -9.35 4.13 -13.19
C PHE A 225 -8.55 5.29 -13.81
N GLN A 226 -8.01 5.11 -15.03
CA GLN A 226 -7.14 6.11 -15.67
C GLN A 226 -6.01 6.57 -14.74
N LEU A 227 -5.41 5.59 -14.05
CA LEU A 227 -4.32 5.84 -13.10
C LEU A 227 -3.24 6.74 -13.71
N VAL A 228 -2.75 7.70 -12.93
CA VAL A 228 -1.46 8.34 -13.15
C VAL A 228 -0.66 8.22 -11.86
N GLY A 229 0.52 7.63 -11.92
CA GLY A 229 1.32 7.31 -10.75
C GLY A 229 1.37 5.80 -10.51
N THR A 230 1.40 5.41 -9.25
CA THR A 230 1.50 4.02 -8.78
C THR A 230 0.22 3.59 -8.09
N LEU A 231 -0.20 2.36 -8.34
CA LEU A 231 -1.27 1.67 -7.64
C LEU A 231 -0.74 0.33 -7.13
N ALA A 232 -0.95 0.03 -5.87
CA ALA A 232 -0.83 -1.32 -5.33
C ALA A 232 -2.21 -1.97 -5.31
N VAL A 233 -2.28 -3.21 -5.78
CA VAL A 233 -3.50 -4.03 -5.77
C VAL A 233 -3.22 -5.25 -4.89
N GLU A 234 -3.87 -5.32 -3.73
CA GLU A 234 -3.78 -6.47 -2.82
C GLU A 234 -4.87 -7.48 -3.16
N MET A 235 -4.49 -8.75 -3.24
CA MET A 235 -5.35 -9.81 -3.75
C MET A 235 -5.23 -11.09 -2.93
N PHE A 236 -6.32 -11.82 -2.85
CA PHE A 236 -6.39 -13.18 -2.32
C PHE A 236 -6.43 -14.19 -3.46
N ILE A 237 -5.47 -15.12 -3.48
CA ILE A 237 -5.48 -16.29 -4.36
C ILE A 237 -6.26 -17.40 -3.66
N THR A 238 -7.27 -17.95 -4.33
CA THR A 238 -8.10 -19.02 -3.83
C THR A 238 -8.31 -20.10 -4.88
N GLU A 239 -8.79 -21.28 -4.49
CA GLU A 239 -9.20 -22.33 -5.44
C GLU A 239 -10.26 -21.87 -6.46
N LYS A 240 -11.04 -20.83 -6.13
CA LYS A 240 -12.14 -20.32 -6.97
C LYS A 240 -11.72 -19.17 -7.89
N GLY A 241 -10.50 -18.64 -7.72
CA GLY A 241 -10.00 -17.49 -8.46
C GLY A 241 -9.38 -16.44 -7.56
N ILE A 242 -9.21 -15.24 -8.10
CA ILE A 242 -8.55 -14.12 -7.45
C ILE A 242 -9.59 -13.08 -7.03
N TYR A 243 -9.54 -12.68 -5.77
CA TYR A 243 -10.36 -11.59 -5.22
C TYR A 243 -9.47 -10.40 -4.87
N VAL A 244 -9.82 -9.21 -5.31
CA VAL A 244 -9.14 -7.99 -4.84
C VAL A 244 -9.63 -7.67 -3.43
N ASN A 245 -8.67 -7.47 -2.53
CA ASN A 245 -8.91 -7.08 -1.14
C ASN A 245 -9.03 -5.56 -1.00
N GLU A 246 -7.96 -4.85 -1.36
CA GLU A 246 -7.92 -3.38 -1.31
C GLU A 246 -6.95 -2.78 -2.33
N LEU A 247 -7.06 -1.47 -2.54
CA LEU A 247 -6.25 -0.68 -3.45
C LEU A 247 -5.53 0.43 -2.68
N ALA A 248 -4.26 0.67 -3.01
CA ALA A 248 -3.52 1.83 -2.50
C ALA A 248 -2.97 2.65 -3.69
N PRO A 249 -3.54 3.83 -3.99
CA PRO A 249 -3.16 4.64 -5.15
C PRO A 249 -1.86 5.44 -4.89
N ARG A 250 -0.80 4.77 -4.49
CA ARG A 250 0.52 5.30 -4.14
C ARG A 250 1.56 4.19 -4.10
N PRO A 251 2.87 4.52 -4.02
CA PRO A 251 3.88 3.53 -3.66
C PRO A 251 3.53 2.81 -2.36
N HIS A 252 3.72 1.50 -2.33
CA HIS A 252 3.24 0.64 -1.26
C HIS A 252 4.36 -0.15 -0.60
N ASN A 253 4.15 -0.50 0.67
CA ASN A 253 5.13 -1.25 1.47
C ASN A 253 5.51 -2.59 0.84
N SER A 254 4.56 -3.32 0.27
CA SER A 254 4.83 -4.58 -0.44
C SER A 254 5.67 -4.41 -1.72
N GLY A 255 5.80 -3.19 -2.23
CA GLY A 255 6.65 -2.85 -3.38
C GLY A 255 8.05 -2.36 -3.02
N HIS A 256 8.45 -2.34 -1.75
CA HIS A 256 9.76 -1.81 -1.36
C HIS A 256 10.94 -2.65 -1.88
N TYR A 257 10.74 -3.95 -2.10
CA TYR A 257 11.73 -4.82 -2.73
C TYR A 257 12.23 -4.29 -4.07
N THR A 258 11.40 -3.51 -4.78
CA THR A 258 11.70 -2.99 -6.12
C THR A 258 12.92 -2.06 -6.15
N ILE A 259 13.33 -1.49 -5.00
CA ILE A 259 14.46 -0.58 -4.93
C ILE A 259 15.75 -1.27 -5.40
N GLU A 260 15.97 -2.51 -4.98
CA GLU A 260 17.18 -3.26 -5.34
C GLU A 260 16.92 -4.47 -6.24
N ALA A 261 15.70 -5.01 -6.21
CA ALA A 261 15.41 -6.24 -6.91
C ALA A 261 14.84 -6.06 -8.32
N CYS A 262 14.43 -4.83 -8.69
CA CYS A 262 13.96 -4.51 -10.03
C CYS A 262 14.89 -3.50 -10.72
N GLU A 263 14.83 -3.45 -12.06
CA GLU A 263 15.62 -2.50 -12.85
C GLU A 263 15.23 -1.06 -12.54
N THR A 264 13.93 -0.79 -12.36
CA THR A 264 13.39 0.51 -11.93
C THR A 264 12.55 0.29 -10.68
N SER A 265 12.72 1.10 -9.64
CA SER A 265 11.93 0.99 -8.41
C SER A 265 10.50 1.55 -8.59
N GLN A 266 9.56 1.13 -7.74
CA GLN A 266 8.21 1.70 -7.72
C GLN A 266 8.23 3.22 -7.46
N PHE A 267 9.21 3.70 -6.71
CA PHE A 267 9.35 5.13 -6.41
C PHE A 267 9.80 5.92 -7.62
N GLU A 268 10.78 5.40 -8.34
CA GLU A 268 11.24 6.00 -9.59
C GLU A 268 10.15 5.96 -10.66
N GLN A 269 9.45 4.81 -10.81
CA GLN A 269 8.31 4.70 -11.73
C GLN A 269 7.20 5.69 -11.39
N HIS A 270 6.93 5.90 -10.09
CA HIS A 270 5.96 6.89 -9.67
C HIS A 270 6.34 8.31 -10.13
N ILE A 271 7.60 8.71 -9.90
CA ILE A 271 8.09 10.02 -10.35
C ILE A 271 8.03 10.13 -11.87
N ARG A 272 8.45 9.09 -12.61
CA ARG A 272 8.34 9.06 -14.08
C ARG A 272 6.89 9.21 -14.52
N ALA A 273 5.95 8.51 -13.89
CA ALA A 273 4.54 8.55 -14.22
C ALA A 273 3.91 9.93 -13.99
N VAL A 274 4.13 10.54 -12.81
CA VAL A 274 3.54 11.86 -12.47
C VAL A 274 4.20 13.01 -13.22
N CYS A 275 5.46 12.86 -13.64
CA CYS A 275 6.15 13.83 -14.49
C CYS A 275 5.99 13.54 -15.99
N ASN A 276 5.14 12.57 -16.34
CA ASN A 276 4.89 12.13 -17.73
C ASN A 276 6.17 11.77 -18.51
N LEU A 277 7.14 11.16 -17.83
CA LEU A 277 8.33 10.60 -18.44
C LEU A 277 8.03 9.17 -18.93
N PRO A 278 8.83 8.64 -19.90
CA PRO A 278 8.76 7.23 -20.27
C PRO A 278 8.96 6.32 -19.04
N LEU A 279 8.14 5.29 -18.91
CA LEU A 279 8.29 4.32 -17.83
C LEU A 279 9.55 3.45 -18.05
N GLY A 280 10.21 3.08 -16.97
CA GLY A 280 11.35 2.16 -17.01
C GLY A 280 10.91 0.69 -16.98
N SER A 281 11.84 -0.23 -17.20
CA SER A 281 11.61 -1.66 -17.05
C SER A 281 11.32 -2.03 -15.60
N THR A 282 10.36 -2.93 -15.40
CA THR A 282 10.01 -3.51 -14.09
C THR A 282 10.59 -4.91 -13.89
N GLU A 283 11.54 -5.31 -14.75
CA GLU A 283 12.16 -6.63 -14.73
C GLU A 283 12.79 -6.92 -13.37
N LEU A 284 12.55 -8.14 -12.88
CA LEU A 284 13.15 -8.65 -11.64
C LEU A 284 14.60 -9.08 -11.92
N LEU A 285 15.55 -8.41 -11.28
CA LEU A 285 16.98 -8.70 -11.42
C LEU A 285 17.39 -10.00 -10.70
N LYS A 286 16.77 -10.24 -9.55
CA LYS A 286 16.98 -11.44 -8.73
C LYS A 286 15.79 -11.72 -7.83
N PRO A 287 15.53 -13.00 -7.49
CA PRO A 287 14.63 -13.34 -6.40
C PRO A 287 15.01 -12.61 -5.11
N ALA A 288 14.02 -12.08 -4.43
CA ALA A 288 14.20 -11.26 -3.24
C ALA A 288 13.15 -11.54 -2.17
N VAL A 289 13.51 -11.28 -0.92
CA VAL A 289 12.58 -11.18 0.19
C VAL A 289 12.79 -9.83 0.86
N MET A 290 11.71 -9.06 0.97
CA MET A 290 11.67 -7.83 1.75
C MET A 290 11.06 -8.13 3.11
N VAL A 291 11.67 -7.68 4.19
CA VAL A 291 11.18 -7.83 5.57
C VAL A 291 11.05 -6.46 6.22
N ASN A 292 9.92 -6.19 6.85
CA ASN A 292 9.72 -4.96 7.59
C ASN A 292 10.49 -4.97 8.92
N ILE A 293 11.12 -3.84 9.23
CA ILE A 293 11.72 -3.58 10.53
C ILE A 293 10.68 -2.82 11.36
N LEU A 294 10.09 -3.48 12.34
CA LEU A 294 9.21 -2.83 13.32
C LEU A 294 10.05 -2.23 14.45
N GLY A 295 9.42 -1.41 15.32
CA GLY A 295 10.13 -0.75 16.41
C GLY A 295 10.91 -1.70 17.31
N GLU A 296 10.32 -2.84 17.62
CA GLU A 296 10.93 -3.93 18.41
C GLU A 296 12.13 -4.60 17.72
N HIS A 297 12.19 -4.59 16.38
CA HIS A 297 13.28 -5.22 15.62
C HIS A 297 14.46 -4.27 15.39
N GLN A 298 14.25 -2.94 15.49
CA GLN A 298 15.22 -1.95 15.04
C GLN A 298 16.59 -2.08 15.76
N ALA A 299 16.57 -2.28 17.06
CA ALA A 299 17.81 -2.41 17.83
C ALA A 299 18.61 -3.64 17.40
N GLY A 300 17.96 -4.80 17.23
CA GLY A 300 18.58 -6.03 16.77
C GLY A 300 19.17 -5.92 15.36
N VAL A 301 18.47 -5.22 14.45
CA VAL A 301 19.01 -4.95 13.11
C VAL A 301 20.27 -4.09 13.20
N ILE A 302 20.24 -2.98 13.96
CA ILE A 302 21.38 -2.06 14.08
C ILE A 302 22.60 -2.77 14.67
N GLU A 303 22.43 -3.59 15.70
CA GLU A 303 23.51 -4.36 16.32
C GLU A 303 24.17 -5.31 15.32
N LYS A 304 23.38 -5.93 14.43
CA LYS A 304 23.85 -6.93 13.46
C LYS A 304 24.32 -6.35 12.12
N ILE A 305 24.19 -5.06 11.86
CA ILE A 305 24.66 -4.44 10.61
C ILE A 305 26.07 -4.91 10.18
N PRO A 306 27.07 -5.03 11.07
CA PRO A 306 28.41 -5.48 10.67
C PRO A 306 28.45 -6.88 10.06
N GLU A 307 27.46 -7.74 10.38
CA GLU A 307 27.33 -9.12 9.90
C GLU A 307 26.48 -9.24 8.63
N LEU A 308 25.71 -8.19 8.29
CA LEU A 308 24.68 -8.19 7.25
C LEU A 308 25.16 -7.55 5.93
N ALA A 309 26.41 -7.74 5.55
CA ALA A 309 27.06 -7.08 4.40
C ALA A 309 26.30 -7.16 3.07
N ASN A 310 25.51 -8.23 2.86
CA ASN A 310 24.76 -8.45 1.62
C ASN A 310 23.28 -8.08 1.73
N TRP A 311 22.85 -7.52 2.84
CA TRP A 311 21.49 -7.08 3.07
C TRP A 311 21.33 -5.61 2.70
N LYS A 312 20.21 -5.26 2.11
CA LYS A 312 19.86 -3.88 1.76
C LYS A 312 18.97 -3.32 2.85
N ILE A 313 19.55 -2.52 3.73
CA ILE A 313 18.88 -2.02 4.93
C ILE A 313 18.45 -0.57 4.72
N HIS A 314 17.17 -0.30 4.89
CA HIS A 314 16.57 1.02 4.82
C HIS A 314 15.95 1.37 6.18
N LEU A 315 16.57 2.28 6.91
CA LEU A 315 16.01 2.87 8.12
C LEU A 315 15.34 4.20 7.76
N TYR A 316 14.10 4.39 8.19
CA TYR A 316 13.30 5.55 7.78
C TYR A 316 13.61 6.84 8.54
N GLY A 317 14.47 6.82 9.54
CA GLY A 317 14.83 8.02 10.31
C GLY A 317 13.73 8.56 11.23
N LYS A 318 12.71 7.75 11.55
CA LYS A 318 11.64 8.15 12.49
C LYS A 318 12.19 8.24 13.91
N LYS A 319 11.83 9.31 14.67
CA LYS A 319 12.35 9.60 16.00
C LYS A 319 12.05 8.53 17.06
N GLU A 320 10.87 7.89 17.02
CA GLU A 320 10.43 6.96 18.05
C GLU A 320 10.18 5.56 17.48
N ALA A 321 10.92 4.58 17.97
CA ALA A 321 10.73 3.17 17.68
C ALA A 321 9.65 2.59 18.61
N LYS A 322 8.35 2.81 18.26
CA LYS A 322 7.23 2.21 18.99
C LYS A 322 7.01 0.78 18.51
N GLU A 323 6.58 -0.10 19.42
CA GLU A 323 6.15 -1.46 19.07
C GLU A 323 5.15 -1.43 17.89
N LYS A 324 5.30 -2.35 16.95
CA LYS A 324 4.49 -2.49 15.72
C LYS A 324 4.58 -1.31 14.74
N ARG A 325 5.37 -0.28 15.01
CA ARG A 325 5.58 0.82 14.07
C ARG A 325 6.65 0.44 13.06
N LYS A 326 6.33 0.54 11.76
CA LYS A 326 7.31 0.32 10.69
C LYS A 326 8.40 1.39 10.75
N MET A 327 9.63 0.98 11.07
CA MET A 327 10.82 1.84 11.24
C MET A 327 11.79 1.74 10.08
N GLY A 328 11.62 0.72 9.25
CA GLY A 328 12.48 0.44 8.12
C GLY A 328 12.06 -0.83 7.40
N HIS A 329 12.88 -1.25 6.47
CA HIS A 329 12.81 -2.57 5.84
C HIS A 329 14.20 -3.07 5.45
N VAL A 330 14.29 -4.34 5.20
CA VAL A 330 15.47 -4.98 4.62
C VAL A 330 15.05 -5.70 3.36
N THR A 331 15.86 -5.61 2.30
CA THR A 331 15.69 -6.44 1.09
C THR A 331 16.91 -7.36 0.95
N ILE A 332 16.65 -8.65 0.78
CA ILE A 332 17.67 -9.69 0.64
C ILE A 332 17.50 -10.34 -0.74
N LEU A 333 18.52 -10.19 -1.59
CA LEU A 333 18.55 -10.77 -2.93
C LEU A 333 19.41 -12.03 -2.93
N ARG A 334 18.85 -13.16 -3.40
CA ARG A 334 19.58 -14.44 -3.52
C ARG A 334 19.26 -15.11 -4.87
N ASN A 335 19.88 -16.23 -5.14
CA ASN A 335 19.58 -17.01 -6.35
C ASN A 335 18.22 -17.73 -6.24
N SER A 336 17.72 -17.91 -5.02
CA SER A 336 16.38 -18.43 -4.76
C SER A 336 15.73 -17.71 -3.57
N VAL A 337 14.41 -17.66 -3.52
CA VAL A 337 13.66 -17.14 -2.36
C VAL A 337 13.91 -17.99 -1.11
N ALA A 338 14.13 -19.31 -1.27
CA ALA A 338 14.41 -20.20 -0.16
C ALA A 338 15.71 -19.84 0.57
N ASP A 339 16.76 -19.44 -0.18
CA ASP A 339 18.03 -19.02 0.41
C ASP A 339 17.85 -17.71 1.19
N ALA A 340 17.07 -16.76 0.66
CA ALA A 340 16.80 -15.49 1.35
C ALA A 340 16.01 -15.72 2.64
N LEU A 341 14.94 -16.52 2.62
CA LEU A 341 14.14 -16.88 3.79
C LEU A 341 15.00 -17.55 4.87
N LYS A 342 15.86 -18.51 4.47
CA LYS A 342 16.76 -19.19 5.42
C LYS A 342 17.71 -18.21 6.11
N GLU A 343 18.20 -17.19 5.43
CA GLU A 343 19.04 -16.17 6.06
C GLU A 343 18.28 -15.32 7.07
N ILE A 344 17.02 -14.98 6.77
CA ILE A 344 16.15 -14.24 7.69
C ILE A 344 15.94 -15.08 8.96
N ASP A 345 15.55 -16.34 8.82
CA ASP A 345 15.32 -17.25 9.94
C ASP A 345 16.58 -17.41 10.81
N ASN A 346 17.75 -17.54 10.18
CA ASN A 346 19.02 -17.71 10.90
C ASN A 346 19.52 -16.41 11.56
N SER A 347 18.98 -15.26 11.21
CA SER A 347 19.41 -13.98 11.78
C SER A 347 19.02 -13.82 13.24
N ASN A 348 17.95 -14.49 13.70
CA ASN A 348 17.35 -14.34 15.02
C ASN A 348 17.05 -12.86 15.39
N ILE A 349 16.62 -12.06 14.40
CA ILE A 349 16.20 -10.67 14.62
C ILE A 349 14.68 -10.60 14.79
N TRP A 350 13.93 -11.43 14.03
CA TRP A 350 12.47 -11.42 13.98
C TRP A 350 11.81 -12.60 14.69
#